data_6f3fb451b22d959d7f5ac97fbc20cfa1
#
_entry.id   6f3fb451b22d959d7f5ac97fbc20cfa1
#
_cell.length_a   1.000
_cell.length_b   1.000
_cell.length_c   1.000
_cell.angle_alpha   90.00
_cell.angle_beta   90.00
_cell.angle_gamma   90.00
#
_symmetry.space_group_name_H-M   'P 1'
#
loop_
_entity.id
_entity.type
_entity.pdbx_description
1 polymer ?
#
loop_
_entity_poly.entity_id
_entity_poly.type
_entity_poly.pdbx_seq_one_letter_code
_entity_poly.pdbx_strand_id
1 'polypeptide(L)'
;MNLYGDHVQAVLRESPHPSPRLPLAVPTGYASGYESSGLSGTEDEGDDDALDISPATIEDRGRLGEGASGEVRKVLHKPTGLIMAKKTITTSPNPKLHKQHLRELLFMRDCTHPHIVQYYGAFLEANNSQIGICMEFCEAGSLERLYKKVKERGYRTGEKVLGKIAESILEGLVYLHDQKIIHRDIKPSNVLVTRDGVIKLCDFGVSGELVDSLAGTFVGTTFYLSPERIRGGQYSINSDVWSMAVTVLEVALNRFPFPAPGEAPLNGPIELLTYLLRMEAVELRDEPENGIKYTNAFRNFIQVCLDKDPATRPGPQALLSHGWIRRSRERQPPADLASWVRGLDAA
;
A
#
# COMPACT_ATOMS: atom_id res chain seq x y z
N MET A 1 -0.53 -25.65 28.49
CA MET A 1 -1.49 -25.52 27.37
C MET A 1 -1.47 -24.05 26.91
N ASN A 2 -1.00 -23.80 25.70
CA ASN A 2 -0.81 -22.40 25.21
C ASN A 2 -2.07 -21.99 24.43
N LEU A 3 -3.13 -21.63 25.15
CA LEU A 3 -4.44 -21.23 24.63
C LEU A 3 -4.36 -20.11 23.54
N TYR A 4 -3.30 -19.29 23.59
CA TYR A 4 -3.07 -18.23 22.59
C TYR A 4 -2.57 -18.78 21.26
N GLY A 5 -1.65 -19.73 21.26
CA GLY A 5 -1.15 -20.36 20.04
C GLY A 5 -2.25 -21.11 19.28
N ASP A 6 -3.09 -21.81 20.00
CA ASP A 6 -4.20 -22.58 19.42
C ASP A 6 -5.26 -21.66 18.80
N HIS A 7 -5.55 -20.53 19.42
CA HIS A 7 -6.51 -19.55 18.88
C HIS A 7 -6.00 -18.85 17.62
N VAL A 8 -4.72 -18.45 17.59
CA VAL A 8 -4.09 -17.87 16.37
C VAL A 8 -4.06 -18.88 15.23
N GLN A 9 -3.69 -20.13 15.53
CA GLN A 9 -3.70 -21.24 14.56
C GLN A 9 -5.11 -21.50 14.00
N ALA A 10 -6.14 -21.46 14.85
CA ALA A 10 -7.52 -21.61 14.41
C ALA A 10 -7.93 -20.48 13.45
N VAL A 11 -7.68 -19.21 13.82
CA VAL A 11 -7.98 -18.04 12.98
C VAL A 11 -7.25 -18.10 11.64
N LEU A 12 -5.99 -18.59 11.60
CA LEU A 12 -5.21 -18.69 10.38
C LEU A 12 -5.65 -19.87 9.47
N ARG A 13 -6.36 -20.87 10.02
CA ARG A 13 -6.85 -22.05 9.30
C ARG A 13 -8.32 -21.99 8.90
N GLU A 14 -9.14 -21.13 9.53
CA GLU A 14 -10.54 -20.99 9.16
C GLU A 14 -10.67 -20.39 7.75
N SER A 15 -11.16 -21.17 6.80
CA SER A 15 -11.51 -20.74 5.45
C SER A 15 -12.96 -20.25 5.45
N PRO A 16 -13.25 -19.01 5.03
CA PRO A 16 -14.61 -18.60 4.71
C PRO A 16 -14.94 -18.85 3.25
N HIS A 17 -16.21 -18.80 2.93
CA HIS A 17 -16.87 -19.04 1.66
C HIS A 17 -16.10 -18.62 0.40
N PRO A 18 -16.22 -19.36 -0.72
CA PRO A 18 -15.46 -19.12 -1.93
C PRO A 18 -15.89 -17.80 -2.59
N SER A 19 -14.97 -16.85 -2.64
CA SER A 19 -15.06 -15.69 -3.54
C SER A 19 -14.72 -16.13 -4.96
N PRO A 20 -15.34 -15.58 -6.03
CA PRO A 20 -15.04 -15.97 -7.41
C PRO A 20 -13.57 -15.62 -7.73
N ARG A 21 -12.78 -16.64 -8.00
CA ARG A 21 -11.36 -16.55 -8.35
C ARG A 21 -11.18 -16.12 -9.80
N LEU A 22 -10.33 -15.12 -10.03
CA LEU A 22 -9.72 -14.91 -11.35
C LEU A 22 -8.55 -15.88 -11.50
N PRO A 23 -8.37 -16.55 -12.67
CA PRO A 23 -7.29 -17.50 -12.86
C PRO A 23 -5.93 -16.80 -12.79
N LEU A 24 -5.00 -17.38 -12.02
CA LEU A 24 -3.59 -17.02 -12.04
C LEU A 24 -3.04 -17.22 -13.47
N ALA A 25 -2.65 -16.15 -14.13
CA ALA A 25 -1.93 -16.22 -15.39
C ALA A 25 -0.51 -16.74 -15.12
N VAL A 26 -0.30 -18.03 -15.32
CA VAL A 26 1.04 -18.64 -15.37
C VAL A 26 1.62 -18.31 -16.75
N PRO A 27 2.87 -17.83 -16.86
CA PRO A 27 3.51 -17.65 -18.16
C PRO A 27 3.67 -19.00 -18.84
N THR A 28 2.94 -19.22 -19.92
CA THR A 28 3.04 -20.44 -20.74
C THR A 28 4.34 -20.42 -21.55
N GLY A 29 5.21 -21.35 -21.26
CA GLY A 29 6.35 -21.70 -22.11
C GLY A 29 6.80 -23.13 -21.81
N TYR A 30 6.41 -24.01 -22.68
CA TYR A 30 6.82 -25.35 -23.06
C TYR A 30 5.70 -26.38 -23.04
N ALA A 31 5.17 -26.61 -24.25
CA ALA A 31 4.34 -27.76 -24.56
C ALA A 31 5.22 -28.94 -24.99
N SER A 32 4.99 -30.14 -24.45
CA SER A 32 5.09 -31.38 -25.20
C SER A 32 4.20 -32.44 -24.52
N GLY A 33 3.35 -33.05 -25.37
CA GLY A 33 2.26 -33.91 -24.99
C GLY A 33 2.65 -35.25 -24.43
N TYR A 34 1.69 -35.87 -23.78
CA TYR A 34 1.39 -37.31 -23.86
C TYR A 34 -0.10 -37.51 -23.49
N GLU A 35 -0.80 -38.21 -24.39
CA GLU A 35 -2.13 -38.81 -24.17
C GLU A 35 -2.02 -40.02 -23.25
N SER A 36 -2.95 -40.30 -22.38
CA SER A 36 -3.96 -41.36 -22.48
C SER A 36 -4.60 -41.77 -21.16
N SER A 37 -5.92 -41.92 -21.25
CA SER A 37 -6.81 -42.95 -20.66
C SER A 37 -6.98 -43.06 -19.16
N GLY A 38 -8.13 -42.58 -18.72
CA GLY A 38 -9.20 -43.23 -17.97
C GLY A 38 -8.91 -44.08 -16.74
N LEU A 39 -9.47 -43.64 -15.60
CA LEU A 39 -10.26 -44.49 -14.73
C LEU A 39 -10.97 -43.63 -13.66
N SER A 40 -12.25 -43.95 -13.47
CA SER A 40 -13.18 -43.36 -12.53
C SER A 40 -12.76 -43.59 -11.09
N GLY A 41 -12.72 -42.52 -10.29
CA GLY A 41 -12.64 -42.57 -8.84
C GLY A 41 -13.21 -41.26 -8.34
N THR A 42 -14.41 -41.29 -7.75
CA THR A 42 -14.99 -40.19 -7.00
C THR A 42 -14.17 -40.02 -5.73
N GLU A 43 -13.26 -39.07 -5.74
CA GLU A 43 -12.59 -38.61 -4.52
C GLU A 43 -12.95 -37.14 -4.33
N ASP A 44 -13.26 -36.84 -3.10
CA ASP A 44 -13.59 -35.60 -2.46
C ASP A 44 -12.67 -34.48 -2.99
N GLU A 45 -13.17 -33.58 -3.85
CA GLU A 45 -12.40 -32.39 -4.30
C GLU A 45 -12.27 -31.45 -3.10
N GLY A 46 -11.33 -31.76 -2.22
CA GLY A 46 -10.82 -30.86 -1.20
C GLY A 46 -10.19 -29.64 -1.87
N ASP A 47 -10.40 -28.48 -1.31
CA ASP A 47 -9.94 -27.13 -1.63
C ASP A 47 -8.39 -27.06 -1.73
N ASP A 48 -7.82 -27.62 -2.82
CA ASP A 48 -6.39 -27.98 -2.97
C ASP A 48 -5.52 -26.84 -3.55
N ASP A 49 -6.04 -25.59 -3.62
CA ASP A 49 -5.37 -24.43 -4.21
C ASP A 49 -4.78 -23.44 -3.19
N ALA A 50 -4.89 -23.68 -1.90
CA ALA A 50 -4.30 -22.84 -0.87
C ALA A 50 -2.81 -23.14 -0.68
N LEU A 51 -1.94 -22.13 -0.81
CA LEU A 51 -0.51 -22.29 -0.55
C LEU A 51 -0.26 -22.73 0.90
N ASP A 52 0.47 -23.84 1.10
CA ASP A 52 0.94 -24.25 2.43
C ASP A 52 2.06 -23.30 2.89
N ILE A 53 1.68 -22.27 3.62
CA ILE A 53 2.58 -21.25 4.15
C ILE A 53 2.99 -21.60 5.58
N SER A 54 4.22 -22.11 5.73
CA SER A 54 4.77 -22.54 7.02
C SER A 54 6.29 -22.29 7.08
N PRO A 55 6.91 -22.30 8.26
CA PRO A 55 8.38 -22.20 8.37
C PRO A 55 9.13 -23.28 7.57
N ALA A 56 8.53 -24.46 7.38
CA ALA A 56 9.14 -25.56 6.64
C ALA A 56 9.13 -25.34 5.12
N THR A 57 8.12 -24.65 4.59
CA THR A 57 7.93 -24.39 3.16
C THR A 57 8.60 -23.13 2.66
N ILE A 58 9.09 -22.28 3.56
CA ILE A 58 9.67 -20.98 3.22
C ILE A 58 11.19 -21.00 3.39
N GLU A 59 11.90 -20.37 2.46
CA GLU A 59 13.34 -20.12 2.50
C GLU A 59 13.62 -18.61 2.46
N ASP A 60 14.43 -18.13 3.39
CA ASP A 60 14.86 -16.74 3.46
C ASP A 60 15.79 -16.38 2.28
N ARG A 61 15.52 -15.27 1.62
CA ARG A 61 16.30 -14.72 0.49
C ARG A 61 16.88 -13.34 0.78
N GLY A 62 16.82 -12.89 2.04
CA GLY A 62 17.44 -11.66 2.48
C GLY A 62 16.46 -10.56 2.91
N ARG A 63 17.00 -9.55 3.57
CA ARG A 63 16.25 -8.44 4.14
C ARG A 63 15.84 -7.45 3.05
N LEU A 64 14.58 -7.01 3.07
CA LEU A 64 14.03 -5.96 2.21
C LEU A 64 13.99 -4.60 2.92
N GLY A 65 13.66 -4.60 4.21
CA GLY A 65 13.57 -3.37 4.99
C GLY A 65 13.09 -3.63 6.42
N GLU A 66 12.98 -2.54 7.17
CA GLU A 66 12.43 -2.51 8.51
C GLU A 66 11.47 -1.33 8.60
N GLY A 67 10.28 -1.55 9.09
CA GLY A 67 9.26 -0.53 9.31
C GLY A 67 8.88 -0.43 10.78
N ALA A 68 8.04 0.54 11.13
CA ALA A 68 7.53 0.72 12.50
C ALA A 68 6.80 -0.53 13.03
N SER A 69 6.26 -1.36 12.13
CA SER A 69 5.48 -2.57 12.46
C SER A 69 6.29 -3.88 12.33
N GLY A 70 7.60 -3.85 12.04
CA GLY A 70 8.45 -5.04 11.99
C GLY A 70 9.42 -5.11 10.82
N GLU A 71 10.15 -6.22 10.74
CA GLU A 71 11.10 -6.52 9.67
C GLU A 71 10.39 -7.13 8.46
N VAL A 72 10.82 -6.74 7.24
CA VAL A 72 10.35 -7.32 5.99
C VAL A 72 11.51 -8.02 5.28
N ARG A 73 11.30 -9.28 4.90
CA ARG A 73 12.28 -10.13 4.22
C ARG A 73 11.72 -10.68 2.91
N LYS A 74 12.61 -10.84 1.93
CA LYS A 74 12.33 -11.60 0.71
C LYS A 74 12.40 -13.09 1.03
N VAL A 75 11.41 -13.85 0.62
CA VAL A 75 11.37 -15.30 0.87
C VAL A 75 10.95 -16.05 -0.39
N LEU A 76 11.37 -17.30 -0.47
CA LEU A 76 10.98 -18.25 -1.52
C LEU A 76 10.05 -19.31 -0.92
N HIS A 77 8.89 -19.50 -1.50
CA HIS A 77 8.05 -20.66 -1.22
C HIS A 77 8.59 -21.85 -1.98
N LYS A 78 9.23 -22.77 -1.28
CA LYS A 78 9.97 -23.91 -1.88
C LYS A 78 9.11 -24.80 -2.80
N PRO A 79 7.86 -25.18 -2.44
CA PRO A 79 7.07 -26.05 -3.27
C PRO A 79 6.70 -25.46 -4.64
N THR A 80 6.41 -24.15 -4.71
CA THR A 80 5.93 -23.49 -5.94
C THR A 80 6.98 -22.64 -6.65
N GLY A 81 8.13 -22.35 -6.00
CA GLY A 81 9.12 -21.41 -6.50
C GLY A 81 8.67 -19.92 -6.43
N LEU A 82 7.53 -19.63 -5.80
CA LEU A 82 6.99 -18.27 -5.68
C LEU A 82 7.88 -17.42 -4.77
N ILE A 83 8.27 -16.25 -5.25
CA ILE A 83 8.96 -15.24 -4.45
C ILE A 83 7.93 -14.35 -3.76
N MET A 84 8.09 -14.17 -2.45
CA MET A 84 7.15 -13.42 -1.62
C MET A 84 7.91 -12.42 -0.73
N ALA A 85 7.19 -11.44 -0.18
CA ALA A 85 7.62 -10.64 0.95
C ALA A 85 7.05 -11.26 2.23
N LYS A 86 7.90 -11.45 3.25
CA LYS A 86 7.49 -11.88 4.59
C LYS A 86 7.69 -10.73 5.56
N LYS A 87 6.60 -10.24 6.15
CA LYS A 87 6.61 -9.25 7.24
C LYS A 87 6.52 -9.98 8.57
N THR A 88 7.45 -9.74 9.47
CA THR A 88 7.46 -10.34 10.81
C THR A 88 7.02 -9.30 11.83
N ILE A 89 5.94 -9.58 12.56
CA ILE A 89 5.43 -8.73 13.64
C ILE A 89 5.56 -9.47 14.97
N THR A 90 5.98 -8.76 16.03
CA THR A 90 6.07 -9.33 17.37
C THR A 90 4.66 -9.41 17.98
N THR A 91 4.29 -10.58 18.50
CA THR A 91 3.04 -10.74 19.23
C THR A 91 3.15 -10.01 20.57
N SER A 92 2.18 -9.17 20.85
CA SER A 92 2.14 -8.48 22.14
C SER A 92 1.55 -9.38 23.24
N PRO A 93 2.10 -9.39 24.45
CA PRO A 93 1.42 -10.00 25.59
C PRO A 93 0.12 -9.26 25.97
N ASN A 94 -0.09 -8.06 25.42
CA ASN A 94 -1.33 -7.31 25.62
C ASN A 94 -2.46 -7.90 24.76
N PRO A 95 -3.55 -8.44 25.37
CA PRO A 95 -4.64 -9.08 24.63
C PRO A 95 -5.32 -8.18 23.59
N LYS A 96 -5.36 -6.85 23.83
CA LYS A 96 -5.95 -5.89 22.90
C LYS A 96 -5.12 -5.78 21.61
N LEU A 97 -3.79 -5.64 21.72
CA LEU A 97 -2.88 -5.56 20.58
C LEU A 97 -2.85 -6.89 19.81
N HIS A 98 -2.87 -8.01 20.52
CA HIS A 98 -2.96 -9.32 19.88
C HIS A 98 -4.24 -9.46 19.03
N LYS A 99 -5.39 -9.08 19.60
CA LYS A 99 -6.68 -9.09 18.90
C LYS A 99 -6.68 -8.14 17.69
N GLN A 100 -5.98 -7.02 17.78
CA GLN A 100 -5.81 -6.09 16.66
C GLN A 100 -5.01 -6.70 15.51
N HIS A 101 -3.84 -7.32 15.79
CA HIS A 101 -3.05 -8.01 14.78
C HIS A 101 -3.85 -9.13 14.08
N LEU A 102 -4.64 -9.90 14.84
CA LEU A 102 -5.50 -10.93 14.24
C LEU A 102 -6.58 -10.34 13.32
N ARG A 103 -7.19 -9.23 13.69
CA ARG A 103 -8.17 -8.52 12.83
C ARG A 103 -7.53 -8.04 11.52
N GLU A 104 -6.32 -7.49 11.61
CA GLU A 104 -5.56 -7.07 10.43
C GLU A 104 -5.34 -8.25 9.45
N LEU A 105 -4.90 -9.38 9.98
CA LEU A 105 -4.71 -10.60 9.17
C LEU A 105 -6.01 -11.05 8.49
N LEU A 106 -7.14 -10.97 9.20
CA LEU A 106 -8.46 -11.30 8.64
C LEU A 106 -8.83 -10.36 7.49
N PHE A 107 -8.63 -9.06 7.66
CA PHE A 107 -8.92 -8.08 6.59
C PHE A 107 -8.02 -8.29 5.36
N MET A 108 -6.72 -8.53 5.57
CA MET A 108 -5.80 -8.78 4.47
C MET A 108 -6.15 -10.04 3.66
N ARG A 109 -6.62 -11.09 4.34
CA ARG A 109 -6.98 -12.37 3.70
C ARG A 109 -8.09 -12.23 2.66
N ASP A 110 -9.09 -11.42 2.98
CA ASP A 110 -10.30 -11.29 2.15
C ASP A 110 -10.15 -10.24 1.04
N CYS A 111 -9.02 -9.50 1.02
CA CYS A 111 -8.76 -8.46 0.03
C CYS A 111 -8.12 -9.02 -1.24
N THR A 112 -8.84 -8.97 -2.37
CA THR A 112 -8.32 -9.33 -3.70
C THR A 112 -8.64 -8.22 -4.69
N HIS A 113 -7.62 -7.44 -5.09
CA HIS A 113 -7.77 -6.35 -6.04
C HIS A 113 -6.42 -6.05 -6.73
N PRO A 114 -6.38 -5.65 -8.03
CA PRO A 114 -5.13 -5.35 -8.74
C PRO A 114 -4.24 -4.33 -8.03
N HIS A 115 -4.84 -3.36 -7.33
CA HIS A 115 -4.14 -2.29 -6.63
C HIS A 115 -4.04 -2.49 -5.10
N ILE A 116 -4.22 -3.73 -4.64
CA ILE A 116 -3.96 -4.14 -3.26
C ILE A 116 -2.93 -5.28 -3.27
N VAL A 117 -1.97 -5.25 -2.37
CA VAL A 117 -0.99 -6.34 -2.21
C VAL A 117 -1.72 -7.62 -1.83
N GLN A 118 -1.47 -8.70 -2.59
CA GLN A 118 -2.08 -10.01 -2.33
C GLN A 118 -1.49 -10.64 -1.08
N TYR A 119 -2.34 -11.09 -0.18
CA TYR A 119 -1.97 -11.91 0.97
C TYR A 119 -1.95 -13.39 0.58
N TYR A 120 -0.93 -14.12 1.02
CA TYR A 120 -0.79 -15.56 0.75
C TYR A 120 -1.00 -16.42 1.98
N GLY A 121 -0.73 -15.93 3.18
CA GLY A 121 -0.88 -16.67 4.42
C GLY A 121 -0.02 -16.13 5.55
N ALA A 122 -0.17 -16.70 6.74
CA ALA A 122 0.64 -16.37 7.89
C ALA A 122 0.88 -17.59 8.77
N PHE A 123 1.91 -17.52 9.61
CA PHE A 123 2.28 -18.56 10.55
C PHE A 123 2.95 -17.98 11.80
N LEU A 124 2.98 -18.77 12.87
CA LEU A 124 3.66 -18.41 14.11
C LEU A 124 5.15 -18.77 14.05
N GLU A 125 5.99 -17.87 14.50
CA GLU A 125 7.45 -18.01 14.62
C GLU A 125 7.90 -17.81 16.07
N ALA A 126 9.17 -18.13 16.35
CA ALA A 126 9.86 -17.89 17.61
C ALA A 126 9.03 -18.29 18.85
N ASN A 127 8.60 -19.55 18.92
CA ASN A 127 7.78 -20.09 20.00
C ASN A 127 6.49 -19.28 20.25
N ASN A 128 5.81 -18.88 19.16
CA ASN A 128 4.59 -18.10 19.17
C ASN A 128 4.74 -16.63 19.64
N SER A 129 5.97 -16.10 19.68
CA SER A 129 6.21 -14.70 20.02
C SER A 129 6.19 -13.77 18.81
N GLN A 130 6.17 -14.33 17.60
CA GLN A 130 6.12 -13.58 16.34
C GLN A 130 5.13 -14.20 15.36
N ILE A 131 4.58 -13.37 14.47
CA ILE A 131 3.75 -13.79 13.35
C ILE A 131 4.49 -13.41 12.07
N GLY A 132 4.77 -14.39 11.22
CA GLY A 132 5.25 -14.20 9.85
C GLY A 132 4.06 -14.11 8.90
N ILE A 133 3.92 -12.99 8.18
CA ILE A 133 2.87 -12.72 7.20
C ILE A 133 3.49 -12.74 5.82
N CYS A 134 3.03 -13.64 4.95
CA CYS A 134 3.51 -13.76 3.57
C CYS A 134 2.56 -13.09 2.59
N MET A 135 3.13 -12.25 1.74
CA MET A 135 2.38 -11.44 0.78
C MET A 135 3.15 -11.27 -0.52
N GLU A 136 2.48 -10.72 -1.52
CA GLU A 136 3.04 -10.42 -2.83
C GLU A 136 4.32 -9.58 -2.73
N PHE A 137 5.35 -10.01 -3.43
CA PHE A 137 6.61 -9.27 -3.54
C PHE A 137 6.55 -8.31 -4.73
N CYS A 138 6.59 -7.02 -4.44
CA CYS A 138 6.64 -5.95 -5.43
C CYS A 138 8.10 -5.57 -5.71
N GLU A 139 8.65 -6.03 -6.83
CA GLU A 139 10.09 -6.02 -7.11
C GLU A 139 10.69 -4.62 -7.25
N ALA A 140 9.92 -3.65 -7.75
CA ALA A 140 10.39 -2.27 -7.88
C ALA A 140 10.47 -1.56 -6.50
N GLY A 141 9.84 -2.14 -5.47
CA GLY A 141 9.82 -1.61 -4.11
C GLY A 141 8.77 -0.52 -3.91
N SER A 142 8.99 0.38 -2.96
CA SER A 142 8.05 1.44 -2.62
C SER A 142 8.17 2.65 -3.55
N LEU A 143 7.08 3.41 -3.66
CA LEU A 143 7.06 4.68 -4.37
C LEU A 143 8.06 5.69 -3.77
N GLU A 144 8.29 5.60 -2.44
CA GLU A 144 9.32 6.38 -1.76
C GLU A 144 10.73 6.11 -2.33
N ARG A 145 11.10 4.84 -2.49
CA ARG A 145 12.37 4.44 -3.10
C ARG A 145 12.48 4.95 -4.53
N LEU A 146 11.40 4.84 -5.31
CA LEU A 146 11.40 5.22 -6.72
C LEU A 146 11.56 6.74 -6.91
N TYR A 147 10.79 7.57 -6.18
CA TYR A 147 10.95 9.02 -6.35
C TYR A 147 12.28 9.54 -5.80
N LYS A 148 12.87 8.89 -4.77
CA LYS A 148 14.23 9.19 -4.33
C LYS A 148 15.26 8.94 -5.43
N LYS A 149 15.16 7.81 -6.16
CA LYS A 149 15.98 7.55 -7.36
C LYS A 149 15.78 8.61 -8.46
N VAL A 150 14.52 9.03 -8.71
CA VAL A 150 14.23 10.12 -9.66
C VAL A 150 14.94 11.41 -9.23
N LYS A 151 14.88 11.74 -7.94
CA LYS A 151 15.54 12.90 -7.34
C LYS A 151 17.06 12.83 -7.48
N GLU A 152 17.68 11.71 -7.15
CA GLU A 152 19.15 11.48 -7.23
C GLU A 152 19.68 11.68 -8.65
N ARG A 153 18.85 11.42 -9.67
CA ARG A 153 19.18 11.64 -11.07
C ARG A 153 18.89 13.07 -11.59
N GLY A 154 18.45 13.98 -10.71
CA GLY A 154 18.10 15.33 -11.08
C GLY A 154 16.82 15.47 -11.89
N TYR A 155 15.96 14.42 -11.95
CA TYR A 155 14.71 14.44 -12.69
C TYR A 155 13.50 14.71 -11.79
N ARG A 156 12.33 14.84 -12.42
CA ARG A 156 11.01 14.91 -11.78
C ARG A 156 10.09 13.85 -12.38
N THR A 157 9.18 13.34 -11.56
CA THR A 157 8.11 12.47 -12.04
C THR A 157 7.09 13.28 -12.82
N GLY A 158 6.93 13.00 -14.11
CA GLY A 158 6.00 13.70 -14.99
C GLY A 158 4.53 13.44 -14.65
N GLU A 159 3.64 14.42 -14.94
CA GLU A 159 2.20 14.33 -14.64
C GLU A 159 1.52 13.08 -15.24
N LYS A 160 2.03 12.54 -16.35
CA LYS A 160 1.52 11.31 -16.95
C LYS A 160 1.67 10.11 -16.00
N VAL A 161 2.82 9.99 -15.35
CA VAL A 161 3.10 8.96 -14.33
C VAL A 161 2.34 9.25 -13.04
N LEU A 162 2.34 10.51 -12.58
CA LEU A 162 1.59 10.93 -11.39
C LEU A 162 0.10 10.64 -11.50
N GLY A 163 -0.49 10.89 -12.69
CA GLY A 163 -1.90 10.60 -12.95
C GLY A 163 -2.22 9.12 -12.83
N LYS A 164 -1.35 8.24 -13.35
CA LYS A 164 -1.54 6.79 -13.23
C LYS A 164 -1.33 6.31 -11.80
N ILE A 165 -0.36 6.87 -11.06
CA ILE A 165 -0.17 6.58 -9.63
C ILE A 165 -1.44 6.96 -8.84
N ALA A 166 -1.94 8.19 -9.01
CA ALA A 166 -3.13 8.67 -8.32
C ALA A 166 -4.38 7.83 -8.65
N GLU A 167 -4.58 7.51 -9.93
CA GLU A 167 -5.67 6.64 -10.40
C GLU A 167 -5.63 5.28 -9.69
N SER A 168 -4.47 4.61 -9.70
CA SER A 168 -4.31 3.29 -9.09
C SER A 168 -4.54 3.31 -7.58
N ILE A 169 -4.06 4.35 -6.87
CA ILE A 169 -4.35 4.51 -5.43
C ILE A 169 -5.85 4.71 -5.21
N LEU A 170 -6.51 5.55 -6.01
CA LEU A 170 -7.96 5.79 -5.89
C LEU A 170 -8.78 4.52 -6.13
N GLU A 171 -8.42 3.70 -7.13
CA GLU A 171 -9.09 2.41 -7.39
C GLU A 171 -8.93 1.44 -6.23
N GLY A 172 -7.72 1.35 -5.64
CA GLY A 172 -7.47 0.57 -4.43
C GLY A 172 -8.27 1.09 -3.23
N LEU A 173 -8.36 2.42 -3.03
CA LEU A 173 -9.16 3.01 -1.95
C LEU A 173 -10.65 2.78 -2.13
N VAL A 174 -11.19 2.89 -3.35
CA VAL A 174 -12.60 2.55 -3.64
C VAL A 174 -12.88 1.12 -3.22
N TYR A 175 -12.05 0.16 -3.64
CA TYR A 175 -12.19 -1.23 -3.26
C TYR A 175 -12.21 -1.43 -1.74
N LEU A 176 -11.25 -0.86 -0.99
CA LEU A 176 -11.20 -0.97 0.46
C LEU A 176 -12.43 -0.36 1.13
N HIS A 177 -12.88 0.82 0.65
CA HIS A 177 -14.04 1.50 1.22
C HIS A 177 -15.36 0.73 0.98
N ASP A 178 -15.50 0.04 -0.16
CA ASP A 178 -16.63 -0.84 -0.44
C ASP A 178 -16.65 -2.02 0.56
N GLN A 179 -15.47 -2.51 0.97
CA GLN A 179 -15.30 -3.49 2.04
C GLN A 179 -15.39 -2.89 3.46
N LYS A 180 -15.73 -1.59 3.61
CA LYS A 180 -15.80 -0.86 4.88
C LYS A 180 -14.44 -0.75 5.60
N ILE A 181 -13.34 -0.81 4.86
CA ILE A 181 -11.98 -0.67 5.35
C ILE A 181 -11.48 0.73 5.02
N ILE A 182 -10.94 1.43 6.01
CA ILE A 182 -10.20 2.68 5.84
C ILE A 182 -8.71 2.35 5.95
N HIS A 183 -7.90 2.82 5.01
CA HIS A 183 -6.47 2.47 4.96
C HIS A 183 -5.67 3.09 6.12
N ARG A 184 -5.87 4.37 6.40
CA ARG A 184 -5.34 5.16 7.54
C ARG A 184 -3.84 5.48 7.49
N ASP A 185 -3.05 4.86 6.60
CA ASP A 185 -1.60 5.05 6.52
C ASP A 185 -1.11 5.11 5.05
N ILE A 186 -1.79 5.93 4.23
CA ILE A 186 -1.34 6.21 2.86
C ILE A 186 -0.13 7.14 2.90
N LYS A 187 1.00 6.66 2.39
CA LYS A 187 2.26 7.39 2.26
C LYS A 187 3.14 6.70 1.20
N PRO A 188 4.18 7.36 0.66
CA PRO A 188 5.00 6.77 -0.41
C PRO A 188 5.65 5.43 -0.06
N SER A 189 5.94 5.14 1.22
CA SER A 189 6.50 3.86 1.65
C SER A 189 5.49 2.71 1.64
N ASN A 190 4.18 3.00 1.73
CA ASN A 190 3.08 2.03 1.72
C ASN A 190 2.38 1.92 0.36
N VAL A 191 2.92 2.55 -0.67
CA VAL A 191 2.53 2.38 -2.06
C VAL A 191 3.66 1.62 -2.76
N LEU A 192 3.42 0.36 -3.09
CA LEU A 192 4.40 -0.52 -3.72
C LEU A 192 4.20 -0.56 -5.24
N VAL A 193 5.25 -0.95 -5.95
CA VAL A 193 5.25 -1.04 -7.40
C VAL A 193 5.84 -2.38 -7.82
N THR A 194 5.15 -3.10 -8.71
CA THR A 194 5.69 -4.32 -9.31
C THR A 194 6.66 -3.99 -10.44
N ARG A 195 7.41 -4.98 -10.91
CA ARG A 195 8.30 -4.85 -12.07
C ARG A 195 7.56 -4.37 -13.33
N ASP A 196 6.30 -4.78 -13.47
CA ASP A 196 5.45 -4.43 -14.60
C ASP A 196 4.73 -3.08 -14.42
N GLY A 197 5.07 -2.34 -13.37
CA GLY A 197 4.55 -1.00 -13.12
C GLY A 197 3.14 -0.98 -12.52
N VAL A 198 2.65 -2.09 -11.96
CA VAL A 198 1.39 -2.09 -11.23
C VAL A 198 1.60 -1.46 -9.86
N ILE A 199 0.78 -0.47 -9.53
CA ILE A 199 0.78 0.21 -8.23
C ILE A 199 -0.09 -0.58 -7.26
N LYS A 200 0.39 -0.82 -6.04
CA LYS A 200 -0.31 -1.60 -5.02
C LYS A 200 -0.22 -0.96 -3.64
N LEU A 201 -1.35 -0.90 -2.94
CA LEU A 201 -1.42 -0.47 -1.55
C LEU A 201 -1.10 -1.63 -0.61
N CYS A 202 -0.30 -1.38 0.42
CA CYS A 202 0.01 -2.34 1.48
C CYS A 202 -0.18 -1.71 2.87
N ASP A 203 -0.11 -2.54 3.91
CA ASP A 203 -0.14 -2.08 5.32
C ASP A 203 -1.42 -1.32 5.74
N PHE A 204 -2.58 -1.72 5.23
CA PHE A 204 -3.88 -1.19 5.62
C PHE A 204 -4.44 -1.92 6.86
N GLY A 205 -5.23 -1.23 7.67
CA GLY A 205 -5.97 -1.82 8.80
C GLY A 205 -5.26 -1.84 10.15
N VAL A 206 -3.91 -1.75 10.22
CA VAL A 206 -3.11 -1.87 11.46
C VAL A 206 -3.28 -0.69 12.41
N SER A 207 -3.64 0.46 11.92
CA SER A 207 -3.47 1.74 12.62
C SER A 207 -4.69 2.21 13.42
N GLY A 208 -5.74 1.37 13.59
CA GLY A 208 -7.01 1.80 14.19
C GLY A 208 -6.93 2.27 15.64
N GLU A 209 -6.12 1.65 16.47
CA GLU A 209 -6.01 1.98 17.90
C GLU A 209 -4.65 2.61 18.28
N LEU A 210 -3.61 2.45 17.45
CA LEU A 210 -2.29 3.06 17.69
C LEU A 210 -2.31 4.59 17.54
N VAL A 211 -3.25 5.12 16.75
CA VAL A 211 -3.39 6.58 16.55
C VAL A 211 -4.29 7.23 17.60
N ASP A 212 -5.15 6.47 18.29
CA ASP A 212 -5.95 6.98 19.41
C ASP A 212 -5.11 7.20 20.68
N SER A 213 -3.91 6.60 20.76
CA SER A 213 -2.92 6.94 21.77
C SER A 213 -1.91 7.95 21.21
N LEU A 214 -2.27 9.22 21.16
CA LEU A 214 -1.39 10.36 20.86
C LEU A 214 -0.11 10.44 21.73
N ALA A 215 0.09 9.49 22.62
CA ALA A 215 1.17 9.48 23.60
C ALA A 215 2.38 8.60 23.27
N GLY A 216 2.36 7.78 22.18
CA GLY A 216 3.37 6.70 22.05
C GLY A 216 4.27 6.68 20.83
N THR A 217 3.90 7.24 19.66
CA THR A 217 4.74 7.09 18.47
C THR A 217 4.64 8.28 17.52
N PHE A 218 5.26 9.39 17.88
CA PHE A 218 5.39 10.60 17.06
C PHE A 218 6.49 10.50 15.99
N VAL A 219 6.74 9.34 15.39
CA VAL A 219 7.83 9.19 14.43
C VAL A 219 7.27 8.75 13.06
N GLY A 220 7.23 9.69 12.12
CA GLY A 220 7.11 9.44 10.67
C GLY A 220 5.70 9.35 10.08
N THR A 221 4.73 8.71 10.73
CA THR A 221 3.37 8.51 10.17
C THR A 221 2.47 9.76 10.29
N THR A 222 2.73 10.65 11.23
CA THR A 222 1.91 11.84 11.49
C THR A 222 1.95 12.90 10.38
N PHE A 223 2.90 12.83 9.48
CA PHE A 223 3.11 13.84 8.44
C PHE A 223 2.03 13.83 7.34
N TYR A 224 1.32 12.73 7.18
CA TYR A 224 0.26 12.56 6.16
C TYR A 224 -1.15 12.69 6.75
N LEU A 225 -1.27 13.02 8.06
CA LEU A 225 -2.56 13.15 8.73
C LEU A 225 -3.36 14.33 8.17
N SER A 226 -4.65 14.10 7.98
CA SER A 226 -5.60 15.14 7.60
C SER A 226 -5.90 16.10 8.75
N PRO A 227 -6.32 17.36 8.47
CA PRO A 227 -6.60 18.36 9.49
C PRO A 227 -7.61 17.93 10.55
N GLU A 228 -8.66 17.21 10.14
CA GLU A 228 -9.66 16.66 11.06
C GLU A 228 -9.04 15.64 12.03
N ARG A 229 -8.09 14.83 11.56
CA ARG A 229 -7.37 13.85 12.39
C ARG A 229 -6.42 14.53 13.37
N ILE A 230 -5.73 15.58 12.92
CA ILE A 230 -4.87 16.41 13.79
C ILE A 230 -5.68 17.01 14.94
N ARG A 231 -6.96 17.37 14.71
CA ARG A 231 -7.88 17.90 15.73
C ARG A 231 -8.52 16.81 16.60
N GLY A 232 -8.14 15.54 16.46
CA GLY A 232 -8.71 14.42 17.24
C GLY A 232 -10.05 13.89 16.70
N GLY A 233 -10.47 14.31 15.49
CA GLY A 233 -11.68 13.79 14.84
C GLY A 233 -11.50 12.32 14.41
N GLN A 234 -12.58 11.66 14.03
CA GLN A 234 -12.56 10.28 13.58
C GLN A 234 -11.97 10.14 12.15
N TYR A 235 -11.37 8.99 11.84
CA TYR A 235 -11.00 8.66 10.46
C TYR A 235 -12.24 8.51 9.58
N SER A 236 -12.14 9.02 8.37
CA SER A 236 -13.13 8.81 7.32
C SER A 236 -12.45 8.39 6.03
N ILE A 237 -13.24 7.95 5.06
CA ILE A 237 -12.75 7.67 3.71
C ILE A 237 -12.07 8.89 3.07
N ASN A 238 -12.52 10.10 3.42
CA ASN A 238 -11.95 11.36 2.91
C ASN A 238 -10.61 11.71 3.58
N SER A 239 -10.29 11.11 4.75
CA SER A 239 -8.97 11.24 5.35
C SER A 239 -7.88 10.54 4.52
N ASP A 240 -8.19 9.37 3.91
CA ASP A 240 -7.27 8.67 3.00
C ASP A 240 -7.03 9.49 1.72
N VAL A 241 -8.02 10.25 1.24
CA VAL A 241 -7.88 11.16 0.09
C VAL A 241 -6.85 12.26 0.39
N TRP A 242 -6.90 12.86 1.57
CA TRP A 242 -5.89 13.83 1.99
C TRP A 242 -4.48 13.21 1.95
N SER A 243 -4.29 12.07 2.59
CA SER A 243 -3.00 11.36 2.66
C SER A 243 -2.49 10.96 1.27
N MET A 244 -3.38 10.53 0.37
CA MET A 244 -3.07 10.25 -1.04
C MET A 244 -2.59 11.52 -1.77
N ALA A 245 -3.25 12.65 -1.58
CA ALA A 245 -2.85 13.90 -2.24
C ALA A 245 -1.48 14.39 -1.76
N VAL A 246 -1.19 14.31 -0.44
CA VAL A 246 0.14 14.59 0.10
C VAL A 246 1.19 13.66 -0.51
N THR A 247 0.87 12.35 -0.63
CA THR A 247 1.75 11.35 -1.26
C THR A 247 2.05 11.71 -2.73
N VAL A 248 1.04 12.01 -3.53
CA VAL A 248 1.22 12.37 -4.95
C VAL A 248 2.01 13.67 -5.10
N LEU A 249 1.75 14.64 -4.22
CA LEU A 249 2.46 15.92 -4.22
C LEU A 249 3.93 15.75 -3.83
N GLU A 250 4.25 14.90 -2.86
CA GLU A 250 5.62 14.58 -2.48
C GLU A 250 6.41 13.95 -3.64
N VAL A 251 5.80 13.01 -4.35
CA VAL A 251 6.40 12.39 -5.54
C VAL A 251 6.61 13.42 -6.66
N ALA A 252 5.67 14.35 -6.87
CA ALA A 252 5.78 15.41 -7.85
C ALA A 252 6.93 16.38 -7.53
N LEU A 253 7.09 16.71 -6.25
CA LEU A 253 8.09 17.67 -5.78
C LEU A 253 9.46 17.04 -5.44
N ASN A 254 9.59 15.70 -5.42
CA ASN A 254 10.74 14.97 -4.93
C ASN A 254 11.15 15.35 -3.48
N ARG A 255 10.21 15.84 -2.70
CA ARG A 255 10.39 16.22 -1.29
C ARG A 255 9.04 16.26 -0.60
N PHE A 256 9.05 16.12 0.70
CA PHE A 256 7.85 16.39 1.49
C PHE A 256 7.35 17.83 1.21
N PRO A 257 6.03 18.01 0.99
CA PRO A 257 5.51 19.27 0.45
C PRO A 257 5.51 20.43 1.45
N PHE A 258 5.60 20.15 2.74
CA PHE A 258 5.51 21.16 3.80
C PHE A 258 6.81 21.33 4.59
N PRO A 259 7.18 22.57 4.98
CA PRO A 259 6.54 23.84 4.61
C PRO A 259 6.70 24.18 3.13
N ALA A 260 5.95 25.19 2.66
CA ALA A 260 6.09 25.67 1.29
C ALA A 260 7.49 26.27 1.04
N PRO A 261 7.96 26.29 -0.22
CA PRO A 261 9.25 26.91 -0.55
C PRO A 261 9.31 28.39 -0.11
N GLY A 262 10.41 28.74 0.58
CA GLY A 262 10.65 30.09 1.10
C GLY A 262 10.10 30.34 2.51
N GLU A 263 9.39 29.39 3.08
CA GLU A 263 8.96 29.45 4.50
C GLU A 263 10.02 28.85 5.43
N ALA A 264 9.95 29.21 6.71
CA ALA A 264 10.89 28.73 7.72
C ALA A 264 10.80 27.20 7.89
N PRO A 265 11.93 26.49 8.04
CA PRO A 265 11.91 25.06 8.34
C PRO A 265 11.13 24.77 9.62
N LEU A 266 10.40 23.65 9.62
CA LEU A 266 9.65 23.17 10.79
C LEU A 266 10.56 22.30 11.65
N ASN A 267 10.61 22.58 12.97
CA ASN A 267 11.53 21.92 13.90
C ASN A 267 10.94 20.65 14.54
N GLY A 268 9.94 20.07 13.93
CA GLY A 268 9.41 18.79 14.39
C GLY A 268 7.91 18.57 14.13
N PRO A 269 7.38 17.42 14.57
CA PRO A 269 6.01 17.03 14.27
C PRO A 269 4.96 18.02 14.75
N ILE A 270 5.11 18.59 15.96
CA ILE A 270 4.12 19.52 16.53
C ILE A 270 4.02 20.80 15.70
N GLU A 271 5.15 21.34 15.26
CA GLU A 271 5.16 22.53 14.38
C GLU A 271 4.51 22.23 13.04
N LEU A 272 4.78 21.05 12.45
CA LEU A 272 4.13 20.62 11.22
C LEU A 272 2.62 20.50 11.40
N LEU A 273 2.15 19.86 12.45
CA LEU A 273 0.71 19.73 12.71
C LEU A 273 0.06 21.11 12.87
N THR A 274 0.73 22.03 13.60
CA THR A 274 0.27 23.41 13.74
C THR A 274 0.25 24.15 12.42
N TYR A 275 1.28 23.97 11.60
CA TYR A 275 1.38 24.52 10.24
C TYR A 275 0.21 24.05 9.37
N LEU A 276 -0.03 22.75 9.31
CA LEU A 276 -1.13 22.14 8.52
C LEU A 276 -2.51 22.68 8.94
N LEU A 277 -2.71 22.94 10.23
CA LEU A 277 -3.95 23.53 10.72
C LEU A 277 -4.11 25.02 10.31
N ARG A 278 -3.02 25.77 10.21
CA ARG A 278 -3.03 27.21 9.95
C ARG A 278 -2.96 27.58 8.47
N MET A 279 -2.22 26.80 7.63
CA MET A 279 -2.10 27.11 6.21
C MET A 279 -3.48 27.30 5.58
N GLU A 280 -3.66 28.25 4.68
CA GLU A 280 -4.96 28.53 4.03
C GLU A 280 -5.24 27.52 2.91
N ALA A 281 -4.28 27.32 2.02
CA ALA A 281 -4.38 26.38 0.91
C ALA A 281 -3.00 25.87 0.51
N VAL A 282 -2.97 24.70 -0.14
CA VAL A 282 -1.74 24.19 -0.79
C VAL A 282 -1.67 24.75 -2.19
N GLU A 283 -0.63 25.54 -2.45
CA GLU A 283 -0.38 26.11 -3.76
C GLU A 283 0.75 25.36 -4.45
N LEU A 284 0.43 24.64 -5.53
CA LEU A 284 1.43 23.95 -6.35
C LEU A 284 1.98 24.96 -7.39
N ARG A 285 3.16 25.50 -7.12
CA ARG A 285 3.83 26.49 -7.99
C ARG A 285 4.67 25.81 -9.06
N ASP A 286 4.80 26.45 -10.23
CA ASP A 286 5.79 26.08 -11.23
C ASP A 286 7.21 26.28 -10.67
N GLU A 287 8.17 25.54 -11.19
CA GLU A 287 9.60 25.71 -10.92
C GLU A 287 10.31 26.04 -12.25
N PRO A 288 10.23 27.29 -12.73
CA PRO A 288 10.74 27.67 -14.06
C PRO A 288 12.26 27.44 -14.18
N GLU A 289 12.99 27.63 -13.08
CA GLU A 289 14.44 27.37 -12.99
C GLU A 289 14.80 25.92 -13.25
N ASN A 290 13.88 24.99 -12.99
CA ASN A 290 14.01 23.55 -13.23
C ASN A 290 13.25 23.10 -14.50
N GLY A 291 12.65 24.02 -15.25
CA GLY A 291 11.85 23.73 -16.42
C GLY A 291 10.52 23.01 -16.11
N ILE A 292 10.03 23.09 -14.87
CA ILE A 292 8.85 22.36 -14.42
C ILE A 292 7.62 23.26 -14.46
N LYS A 293 6.59 22.78 -15.17
CA LYS A 293 5.29 23.43 -15.25
C LYS A 293 4.18 22.43 -14.99
N TYR A 294 3.32 22.74 -14.04
CA TYR A 294 2.17 21.91 -13.71
C TYR A 294 0.91 22.41 -14.41
N THR A 295 0.06 21.47 -14.87
CA THR A 295 -1.21 21.84 -15.52
C THR A 295 -2.22 22.35 -14.49
N ASN A 296 -3.13 23.24 -14.94
CA ASN A 296 -4.23 23.72 -14.09
C ASN A 296 -5.13 22.56 -13.62
N ALA A 297 -5.25 21.49 -14.40
CA ALA A 297 -6.03 20.33 -14.03
C ALA A 297 -5.38 19.58 -12.85
N PHE A 298 -4.05 19.45 -12.83
CA PHE A 298 -3.33 18.83 -11.71
C PHE A 298 -3.40 19.73 -10.46
N ARG A 299 -3.20 21.05 -10.60
CA ARG A 299 -3.35 21.99 -9.48
C ARG A 299 -4.73 21.90 -8.85
N ASN A 300 -5.78 21.88 -9.65
CA ASN A 300 -7.16 21.75 -9.18
C ASN A 300 -7.39 20.40 -8.49
N PHE A 301 -6.86 19.30 -9.05
CA PHE A 301 -6.94 17.97 -8.40
C PHE A 301 -6.33 17.99 -7.00
N ILE A 302 -5.11 18.50 -6.85
CA ILE A 302 -4.44 18.64 -5.55
C ILE A 302 -5.25 19.52 -4.61
N GLN A 303 -5.74 20.68 -5.09
CA GLN A 303 -6.50 21.62 -4.29
C GLN A 303 -7.79 21.01 -3.71
N VAL A 304 -8.59 20.28 -4.51
CA VAL A 304 -9.82 19.67 -4.02
C VAL A 304 -9.57 18.47 -3.10
N CYS A 305 -8.46 17.72 -3.32
CA CYS A 305 -8.07 16.63 -2.43
C CYS A 305 -7.53 17.13 -1.09
N LEU A 306 -6.91 18.30 -1.05
CA LEU A 306 -6.39 18.96 0.15
C LEU A 306 -7.35 20.02 0.72
N ASP A 307 -8.65 19.88 0.45
CA ASP A 307 -9.67 20.64 1.17
C ASP A 307 -9.64 20.28 2.66
N LYS A 308 -9.58 21.30 3.52
CA LYS A 308 -9.50 21.10 4.97
C LYS A 308 -10.79 20.63 5.61
N ASP A 309 -11.93 20.88 4.96
CA ASP A 309 -13.22 20.38 5.40
C ASP A 309 -13.45 18.98 4.81
N PRO A 310 -13.48 17.93 5.65
CA PRO A 310 -13.72 16.57 5.18
C PRO A 310 -15.13 16.40 4.57
N ALA A 311 -16.09 17.30 4.85
CA ALA A 311 -17.44 17.24 4.30
C ALA A 311 -17.49 17.69 2.83
N THR A 312 -16.64 18.63 2.43
CA THR A 312 -16.54 19.15 1.06
C THR A 312 -15.44 18.44 0.26
N ARG A 313 -14.48 17.80 0.93
CA ARG A 313 -13.44 16.99 0.26
C ARG A 313 -14.06 15.81 -0.46
N PRO A 314 -13.86 15.66 -1.79
CA PRO A 314 -14.44 14.57 -2.56
C PRO A 314 -13.91 13.20 -2.09
N GLY A 315 -14.77 12.18 -2.09
CA GLY A 315 -14.34 10.80 -1.87
C GLY A 315 -13.63 10.19 -3.09
N PRO A 316 -12.96 9.03 -2.94
CA PRO A 316 -12.18 8.39 -4.00
C PRO A 316 -12.98 8.12 -5.27
N GLN A 317 -14.23 7.65 -5.16
CA GLN A 317 -15.10 7.36 -6.30
C GLN A 317 -15.40 8.62 -7.13
N ALA A 318 -15.63 9.77 -6.49
CA ALA A 318 -15.86 11.03 -7.18
C ALA A 318 -14.57 11.52 -7.89
N LEU A 319 -13.42 11.31 -7.26
CA LEU A 319 -12.11 11.71 -7.80
C LEU A 319 -11.69 10.89 -9.02
N LEU A 320 -12.12 9.64 -9.17
CA LEU A 320 -11.92 8.86 -10.40
C LEU A 320 -12.58 9.52 -11.62
N SER A 321 -13.62 10.33 -11.41
CA SER A 321 -14.28 11.14 -12.45
C SER A 321 -13.68 12.54 -12.64
N HIS A 322 -12.69 12.92 -11.82
CA HIS A 322 -12.04 14.23 -11.93
C HIS A 322 -11.34 14.41 -13.29
N GLY A 323 -11.41 15.60 -13.87
CA GLY A 323 -10.92 15.88 -15.21
C GLY A 323 -9.42 15.56 -15.43
N TRP A 324 -8.59 15.68 -14.40
CA TRP A 324 -7.16 15.31 -14.48
C TRP A 324 -6.97 13.79 -14.55
N ILE A 325 -7.67 13.00 -13.72
CA ILE A 325 -7.61 11.53 -13.73
C ILE A 325 -8.17 11.00 -15.04
N ARG A 326 -9.33 11.51 -15.48
CA ARG A 326 -9.94 11.11 -16.76
C ARG A 326 -9.00 11.36 -17.95
N ARG A 327 -8.33 12.54 -18.02
CA ARG A 327 -7.34 12.82 -19.06
C ARG A 327 -6.13 11.90 -18.99
N SER A 328 -5.69 11.51 -17.78
CA SER A 328 -4.61 10.51 -17.62
C SER A 328 -5.00 9.16 -18.21
N ARG A 329 -6.23 8.71 -17.95
CA ARG A 329 -6.80 7.44 -18.43
C ARG A 329 -6.99 7.43 -19.95
N GLU A 330 -7.54 8.50 -20.51
CA GLU A 330 -7.86 8.63 -21.94
C GLU A 330 -6.63 8.94 -22.82
N ARG A 331 -5.49 9.25 -22.21
CA ARG A 331 -4.28 9.67 -22.93
C ARG A 331 -3.69 8.56 -23.79
N GLN A 332 -3.35 8.91 -25.05
CA GLN A 332 -2.68 8.00 -25.97
C GLN A 332 -1.28 8.54 -26.31
N PRO A 333 -0.21 7.73 -26.24
CA PRO A 333 -0.18 6.43 -25.58
C PRO A 333 -0.35 6.56 -24.05
N PRO A 334 -0.82 5.52 -23.34
CA PRO A 334 -1.00 5.54 -21.89
C PRO A 334 0.33 5.71 -21.15
N ALA A 335 0.28 5.95 -19.83
CA ALA A 335 1.48 5.94 -19.01
C ALA A 335 2.08 4.53 -18.99
N ASP A 336 3.33 4.38 -19.38
CA ASP A 336 4.08 3.14 -19.28
C ASP A 336 4.94 3.14 -18.00
N LEU A 337 4.32 2.70 -16.90
CA LEU A 337 5.00 2.61 -15.61
C LEU A 337 6.07 1.52 -15.61
N ALA A 338 5.90 0.45 -16.37
CA ALA A 338 6.92 -0.59 -16.51
C ALA A 338 8.22 -0.01 -17.09
N SER A 339 8.12 0.79 -18.17
CA SER A 339 9.29 1.48 -18.73
C SER A 339 9.85 2.54 -17.78
N TRP A 340 8.99 3.25 -17.04
CA TRP A 340 9.45 4.20 -16.02
C TRP A 340 10.26 3.51 -14.94
N VAL A 341 9.79 2.37 -14.40
CA VAL A 341 10.51 1.55 -13.40
C VAL A 341 11.84 1.04 -13.96
N ARG A 342 11.81 0.39 -15.14
CA ARG A 342 13.03 -0.14 -15.80
C ARG A 342 14.05 0.97 -16.06
N GLY A 343 13.59 2.14 -16.48
CA GLY A 343 14.44 3.31 -16.66
C GLY A 343 15.15 3.73 -15.39
N LEU A 344 14.57 3.50 -14.21
CA LEU A 344 15.18 3.81 -12.92
C LEU A 344 16.14 2.71 -12.42
N ASP A 345 16.15 1.51 -12.99
CA ASP A 345 17.07 0.43 -12.61
C ASP A 345 18.27 0.31 -13.56
N ALA A 346 18.18 0.88 -14.77
CA ALA A 346 19.16 0.71 -15.86
C ALA A 346 20.42 1.61 -15.76
N ALA A 347 20.65 2.33 -14.65
CA ALA A 347 21.80 3.24 -14.48
C ALA A 347 22.57 2.97 -13.20
#